data_c7f9eca7f807fe26684891f7b947ec2a
#
_entry.id   c7f9eca7f807fe26684891f7b947ec2a
#
_cell.length_a   1.000
_cell.length_b   1.000
_cell.length_c   1.000
_cell.angle_alpha   90.00
_cell.angle_beta   90.00
_cell.angle_gamma   90.00
#
_symmetry.space_group_name_H-M   'P 1'
#
loop_
_entity.id
_entity.type
_entity.pdbx_description
1 polymer ?
#
loop_
_entity_poly.entity_id
_entity_poly.type
_entity_poly.pdbx_seq_one_letter_code
_entity_poly.pdbx_strand_id
1 'polypeptide(L)'
;VYKRHEIEGTYPYVSQHIKRLTEGRRLVEKKKNRKYYRDLGQVSHYLADYFTYPHNKIYPGTLKAHCSYEEKLKRDLRSYLKSRESTKHKKHVEFANAESLCNFIEMAHHEYLVHKHGVEDDIQNIVDVNYKALSGMMELLSKKQEEFRVRHS
;
A
#
# COMPACT_ATOMS: atom_id res chain seq x y z
N VAL A 1 -23.21 -10.39 -2.63
CA VAL A 1 -23.08 -9.22 -3.51
C VAL A 1 -21.64 -8.75 -3.45
N TYR A 2 -20.91 -9.06 -4.49
CA TYR A 2 -19.53 -8.60 -4.67
C TYR A 2 -19.58 -7.09 -4.90
N LYS A 3 -19.36 -6.31 -3.88
CA LYS A 3 -19.13 -4.88 -4.06
C LYS A 3 -17.78 -4.75 -4.76
N ARG A 4 -17.83 -4.58 -6.07
CA ARG A 4 -16.73 -4.02 -6.83
C ARG A 4 -16.29 -2.78 -6.06
N HIS A 5 -15.14 -2.81 -5.45
CA HIS A 5 -14.48 -1.58 -5.06
C HIS A 5 -14.18 -0.87 -6.37
N GLU A 6 -15.03 0.07 -6.72
CA GLU A 6 -14.83 0.83 -7.94
C GLU A 6 -13.47 1.51 -7.85
N ILE A 7 -12.72 1.29 -8.87
CA ILE A 7 -11.30 1.64 -9.02
C ILE A 7 -11.06 3.14 -8.80
N GLU A 8 -12.07 3.97 -9.04
CA GLU A 8 -12.03 5.40 -8.74
C GLU A 8 -11.98 5.72 -7.25
N GLY A 9 -12.31 4.74 -6.40
CA GLY A 9 -12.32 4.90 -4.96
C GLY A 9 -11.06 4.45 -4.23
N THR A 10 -10.19 3.63 -4.84
CA THR A 10 -9.06 3.03 -4.12
C THR A 10 -8.00 4.07 -3.74
N TYR A 11 -7.57 4.91 -4.69
CA TYR A 11 -6.57 5.93 -4.39
C TYR A 11 -7.04 6.99 -3.38
N PRO A 12 -8.25 7.57 -3.48
CA PRO A 12 -8.76 8.45 -2.45
C PRO A 12 -8.79 7.81 -1.05
N TYR A 13 -9.17 6.53 -0.95
CA TYR A 13 -9.15 5.82 0.33
C TYR A 13 -7.74 5.67 0.88
N VAL A 14 -6.79 5.25 0.05
CA VAL A 14 -5.39 5.13 0.45
C VAL A 14 -4.84 6.47 0.93
N SER A 15 -5.03 7.54 0.17
CA SER A 15 -4.54 8.86 0.52
C SER A 15 -5.18 9.40 1.80
N GLN A 16 -6.48 9.21 1.98
CA GLN A 16 -7.19 9.61 3.20
C GLN A 16 -6.68 8.84 4.42
N HIS A 17 -6.48 7.53 4.31
CA HIS A 17 -5.95 6.72 5.40
C HIS A 17 -4.53 7.12 5.76
N ILE A 18 -3.68 7.34 4.77
CA ILE A 18 -2.30 7.78 5.00
C ILE A 18 -2.29 9.14 5.70
N LYS A 19 -3.06 10.10 5.22
CA LYS A 19 -3.15 11.43 5.83
C LYS A 19 -3.69 11.37 7.25
N ARG A 20 -4.76 10.61 7.47
CA ARG A 20 -5.34 10.43 8.80
C ARG A 20 -4.33 9.81 9.78
N LEU A 21 -3.59 8.81 9.33
CA LEU A 21 -2.60 8.11 10.16
C LEU A 21 -1.38 9.00 10.47
N THR A 22 -0.91 9.78 9.49
CA THR A 22 0.30 10.59 9.62
C THR A 22 0.05 11.98 10.17
N GLU A 23 -1.17 12.52 10.06
CA GLU A 23 -1.53 13.87 10.48
C GLU A 23 -2.49 13.87 11.68
N GLY A 24 -3.11 12.73 11.98
CA GLY A 24 -4.07 12.58 13.05
C GLY A 24 -3.44 12.68 14.45
N ARG A 25 -3.94 13.60 15.28
CA ARG A 25 -3.46 13.85 16.65
C ARG A 25 -3.48 12.58 17.52
N ARG A 26 -4.47 11.71 17.34
CA ARG A 26 -4.63 10.48 18.12
C ARG A 26 -3.50 9.47 17.91
N LEU A 27 -2.79 9.54 16.79
CA LEU A 27 -1.75 8.56 16.43
C LEU A 27 -0.37 9.01 16.91
N VAL A 28 -0.17 10.30 17.07
CA VAL A 28 1.04 10.86 17.66
C VAL A 28 1.13 10.52 19.15
N GLU A 29 -0.03 10.41 19.82
CA GLU A 29 -0.13 10.10 21.25
C GLU A 29 -0.14 8.61 21.57
N LYS A 30 -0.37 7.74 20.57
CA LYS A 30 -0.54 6.30 20.81
C LYS A 30 0.71 5.51 20.50
N LYS A 31 1.08 4.67 21.45
CA LYS A 31 2.08 3.60 21.28
C LYS A 31 1.67 2.68 20.13
N LYS A 32 2.65 2.00 19.53
CA LYS A 32 2.44 0.93 18.54
C LYS A 32 1.56 -0.17 19.13
N ASN A 33 0.27 -0.02 19.05
CA ASN A 33 -0.72 -0.93 19.59
C ASN A 33 -1.46 -1.67 18.46
N ARG A 34 -2.43 -2.52 18.85
CA ARG A 34 -3.24 -3.31 17.92
C ARG A 34 -3.90 -2.45 16.84
N LYS A 35 -4.42 -1.28 17.21
CA LYS A 35 -5.07 -0.35 16.26
C LYS A 35 -4.09 0.21 15.23
N TYR A 36 -2.89 0.58 15.67
CA TYR A 36 -1.82 1.05 14.79
C TYR A 36 -1.50 0.02 13.69
N TYR A 37 -1.29 -1.23 14.08
CA TYR A 37 -0.99 -2.30 13.11
C TYR A 37 -2.18 -2.66 12.23
N ARG A 38 -3.40 -2.56 12.76
CA ARG A 38 -4.62 -2.74 11.98
C ARG A 38 -4.73 -1.69 10.87
N ASP A 39 -4.49 -0.44 11.21
CA ASP A 39 -4.54 0.67 10.27
C ASP A 39 -3.47 0.54 9.18
N LEU A 40 -2.25 0.15 9.55
CA LEU A 40 -1.19 -0.16 8.57
C LEU A 40 -1.59 -1.34 7.67
N GLY A 41 -2.20 -2.36 8.23
CA GLY A 41 -2.71 -3.51 7.48
C GLY A 41 -3.79 -3.12 6.47
N GLN A 42 -4.67 -2.20 6.81
CA GLN A 42 -5.68 -1.67 5.87
C GLN A 42 -5.03 -0.92 4.71
N VAL A 43 -4.05 -0.07 4.99
CA VAL A 43 -3.31 0.63 3.93
C VAL A 43 -2.60 -0.37 3.02
N SER A 44 -1.96 -1.38 3.60
CA SER A 44 -1.30 -2.45 2.84
C SER A 44 -2.29 -3.17 1.91
N HIS A 45 -3.48 -3.49 2.41
CA HIS A 45 -4.53 -4.14 1.62
C HIS A 45 -4.99 -3.26 0.45
N TYR A 46 -5.29 -2.00 0.70
CA TYR A 46 -5.70 -1.07 -0.36
C TYR A 46 -4.60 -0.85 -1.40
N LEU A 47 -3.34 -0.77 -0.98
CA LEU A 47 -2.21 -0.69 -1.90
C LEU A 47 -2.10 -1.95 -2.76
N ALA A 48 -2.25 -3.13 -2.17
CA ALA A 48 -2.24 -4.37 -2.92
C ALA A 48 -3.35 -4.40 -3.98
N ASP A 49 -4.56 -4.00 -3.64
CA ASP A 49 -5.68 -3.91 -4.60
C ASP A 49 -5.38 -2.91 -5.72
N TYR A 50 -4.80 -1.78 -5.39
CA TYR A 50 -4.46 -0.73 -6.35
C TYR A 50 -3.49 -1.21 -7.43
N PHE A 51 -2.60 -2.12 -7.09
CA PHE A 51 -1.63 -2.74 -8.01
C PHE A 51 -2.04 -4.15 -8.45
N THR A 52 -3.33 -4.47 -8.40
CA THR A 52 -3.88 -5.72 -8.89
C THR A 52 -4.66 -5.49 -10.17
N TYR A 53 -4.25 -6.16 -11.26
CA TYR A 53 -4.76 -5.87 -12.60
C TYR A 53 -6.28 -5.89 -12.70
N PRO A 54 -7.02 -6.91 -12.20
CA PRO A 54 -8.48 -6.91 -12.27
C PRO A 54 -9.17 -5.78 -11.51
N HIS A 55 -8.48 -5.10 -10.60
CA HIS A 55 -9.02 -3.93 -9.89
C HIS A 55 -8.84 -2.62 -10.67
N ASN A 56 -8.26 -2.66 -11.86
CA ASN A 56 -8.03 -1.49 -12.69
C ASN A 56 -8.95 -1.49 -13.92
N LYS A 57 -9.38 -0.29 -14.34
CA LYS A 57 -10.31 -0.10 -15.47
C LYS A 57 -9.83 -0.70 -16.79
N ILE A 58 -8.52 -0.80 -16.96
CA ILE A 58 -7.90 -1.36 -18.17
C ILE A 58 -8.01 -2.88 -18.27
N TYR A 59 -8.49 -3.56 -17.22
CA TYR A 59 -8.64 -5.02 -17.23
C TYR A 59 -9.79 -5.45 -18.15
N PRO A 60 -9.52 -6.27 -19.19
CA PRO A 60 -10.52 -6.65 -20.17
C PRO A 60 -11.31 -7.91 -19.81
N GLY A 61 -11.01 -8.55 -18.68
CA GLY A 61 -11.57 -9.85 -18.32
C GLY A 61 -12.96 -9.82 -17.73
N THR A 62 -13.57 -11.01 -17.67
CA THR A 62 -14.86 -11.25 -17.03
C THR A 62 -14.71 -11.34 -15.51
N LEU A 63 -15.84 -11.37 -14.79
CA LEU A 63 -15.84 -11.59 -13.34
C LEU A 63 -15.20 -12.94 -12.96
N LYS A 64 -15.48 -13.99 -13.75
CA LYS A 64 -14.86 -15.30 -13.52
C LYS A 64 -13.33 -15.27 -13.69
N ALA A 65 -12.86 -14.59 -14.73
CA ALA A 65 -11.42 -14.38 -14.95
C ALA A 65 -10.81 -13.54 -13.82
N HIS A 66 -11.50 -12.55 -13.32
CA HIS A 66 -11.10 -11.73 -12.17
C HIS A 66 -10.87 -12.61 -10.93
N CYS A 67 -11.85 -13.44 -10.57
CA CYS A 67 -11.73 -14.33 -9.41
C CYS A 67 -10.57 -15.33 -9.56
N SER A 68 -10.40 -15.91 -10.73
CA SER A 68 -9.29 -16.85 -11.02
C SER A 68 -7.93 -16.15 -10.91
N TYR A 69 -7.84 -14.93 -11.37
CA TYR A 69 -6.63 -14.12 -11.28
C TYR A 69 -6.27 -13.83 -9.82
N GLU A 70 -7.24 -13.43 -9.02
CA GLU A 70 -7.02 -13.15 -7.60
C GLU A 70 -6.58 -14.38 -6.80
N GLU A 71 -7.17 -15.55 -7.08
CA GLU A 71 -6.76 -16.79 -6.44
C GLU A 71 -5.30 -17.14 -6.75
N LYS A 72 -4.92 -17.03 -8.02
CA LYS A 72 -3.54 -17.26 -8.44
C LYS A 72 -2.60 -16.24 -7.80
N LEU A 73 -2.98 -14.97 -7.81
CA LEU A 73 -2.21 -13.90 -7.20
C LEU A 73 -1.94 -14.16 -5.71
N LYS A 74 -2.97 -14.52 -4.96
CA LYS A 74 -2.85 -14.86 -3.53
C LYS A 74 -1.85 -15.98 -3.30
N ARG A 75 -1.99 -17.05 -4.05
CA ARG A 75 -1.13 -18.24 -3.91
C ARG A 75 0.33 -17.91 -4.24
N ASP A 76 0.54 -17.25 -5.37
CA ASP A 76 1.87 -16.92 -5.85
C ASP A 76 2.54 -15.86 -4.97
N LEU A 77 1.76 -14.89 -4.46
CA LEU A 77 2.26 -13.89 -3.51
C LEU A 77 2.72 -14.53 -2.19
N ARG A 78 1.95 -15.48 -1.65
CA ARG A 78 2.35 -16.23 -0.45
C ARG A 78 3.68 -16.96 -0.67
N SER A 79 3.83 -17.62 -1.80
CA SER A 79 5.07 -18.33 -2.17
C SER A 79 6.24 -17.36 -2.30
N TYR A 80 6.02 -16.23 -2.95
CA TYR A 80 7.03 -15.18 -3.12
C TYR A 80 7.48 -14.62 -1.76
N LEU A 81 6.54 -14.31 -0.86
CA LEU A 81 6.86 -13.76 0.46
C LEU A 81 7.63 -14.75 1.35
N LYS A 82 7.41 -16.05 1.17
CA LYS A 82 8.17 -17.10 1.87
C LYS A 82 9.56 -17.31 1.27
N SER A 83 9.79 -16.91 0.03
CA SER A 83 11.08 -17.02 -0.64
C SER A 83 12.04 -15.92 -0.16
N ARG A 84 13.36 -16.17 -0.32
CA ARG A 84 14.37 -15.16 -0.01
C ARG A 84 14.40 -14.02 -1.02
N GLU A 85 13.77 -14.20 -2.19
CA GLU A 85 13.67 -13.18 -3.24
C GLU A 85 12.92 -11.94 -2.77
N SER A 86 11.91 -12.10 -1.91
CA SER A 86 11.13 -10.99 -1.37
C SER A 86 11.96 -10.03 -0.51
N THR A 87 13.11 -10.46 -0.01
CA THR A 87 14.01 -9.64 0.82
C THR A 87 15.16 -9.02 0.05
N LYS A 88 15.35 -9.44 -1.21
CA LYS A 88 16.40 -8.89 -2.08
C LYS A 88 15.96 -7.56 -2.69
N HIS A 89 16.93 -6.62 -2.79
CA HIS A 89 16.76 -5.35 -3.52
C HIS A 89 15.71 -4.37 -2.96
N LYS A 90 15.42 -4.44 -1.66
CA LYS A 90 14.54 -3.46 -1.01
C LYS A 90 15.28 -2.13 -0.84
N LYS A 91 14.95 -1.18 -1.70
CA LYS A 91 15.49 0.19 -1.61
C LYS A 91 14.65 1.01 -0.66
N HIS A 92 15.31 1.62 0.30
CA HIS A 92 14.68 2.56 1.21
C HIS A 92 14.41 3.89 0.52
N VAL A 93 13.22 4.47 0.75
CA VAL A 93 12.86 5.80 0.24
C VAL A 93 12.41 6.64 1.43
N GLU A 94 12.98 7.83 1.56
CA GLU A 94 12.56 8.82 2.55
C GLU A 94 11.50 9.74 1.95
N PHE A 95 10.47 10.04 2.75
CA PHE A 95 9.43 10.99 2.38
C PHE A 95 9.44 12.17 3.36
N ALA A 96 9.31 13.37 2.83
CA ALA A 96 9.27 14.59 3.64
C ALA A 96 7.98 14.70 4.48
N ASN A 97 6.86 14.25 3.89
CA ASN A 97 5.52 14.33 4.50
C ASN A 97 4.57 13.34 3.85
N ALA A 98 3.32 13.31 4.32
CA ALA A 98 2.28 12.45 3.77
C ALA A 98 1.97 12.75 2.30
N GLU A 99 2.03 14.00 1.89
CA GLU A 99 1.77 14.41 0.51
C GLU A 99 2.80 13.81 -0.45
N SER A 100 4.08 13.88 -0.13
CA SER A 100 5.14 13.28 -0.95
C SER A 100 5.02 11.76 -1.04
N LEU A 101 4.60 11.10 0.04
CA LEU A 101 4.31 9.68 0.04
C LEU A 101 3.13 9.34 -0.89
N CYS A 102 2.04 10.10 -0.81
CA CYS A 102 0.88 9.91 -1.68
C CYS A 102 1.22 10.14 -3.15
N ASN A 103 2.03 11.17 -3.44
CA ASN A 103 2.50 11.44 -4.80
C ASN A 103 3.35 10.28 -5.34
N PHE A 104 4.20 9.70 -4.50
CA PHE A 104 4.98 8.51 -4.88
C PHE A 104 4.07 7.34 -5.29
N ILE A 105 3.03 7.06 -4.51
CA ILE A 105 2.08 5.98 -4.81
C ILE A 105 1.35 6.24 -6.14
N GLU A 106 0.90 7.47 -6.34
CA GLU A 106 0.21 7.87 -7.57
C GLU A 106 1.09 7.72 -8.80
N MET A 107 2.34 8.20 -8.73
CA MET A 107 3.31 8.08 -9.82
C MET A 107 3.65 6.62 -10.11
N ALA A 108 3.85 5.81 -9.07
CA ALA A 108 4.10 4.38 -9.22
C ALA A 108 2.94 3.67 -9.92
N HIS A 109 1.71 4.06 -9.61
CA HIS A 109 0.52 3.49 -10.26
C HIS A 109 0.40 3.94 -11.73
N HIS A 110 0.71 5.17 -12.05
CA HIS A 110 0.76 5.62 -13.44
C HIS A 110 1.75 4.81 -14.28
N GLU A 111 2.93 4.57 -13.75
CA GLU A 111 3.92 3.69 -14.40
C GLU A 111 3.41 2.26 -14.54
N TYR A 112 2.80 1.74 -13.48
CA TYR A 112 2.20 0.41 -13.49
C TYR A 112 1.18 0.24 -14.63
N LEU A 113 0.33 1.24 -14.85
CA LEU A 113 -0.72 1.17 -15.87
C LEU A 113 -0.20 1.09 -17.30
N VAL A 114 0.98 1.63 -17.59
CA VAL A 114 1.56 1.67 -18.95
C VAL A 114 2.51 0.50 -19.23
N HIS A 115 2.83 -0.31 -18.24
CA HIS A 115 3.71 -1.47 -18.40
C HIS A 115 2.90 -2.76 -18.60
N LYS A 116 3.61 -3.85 -18.84
CA LYS A 116 3.02 -5.17 -18.99
C LYS A 116 2.28 -5.61 -17.71
N HIS A 117 1.11 -6.22 -17.88
CA HIS A 117 0.28 -6.72 -16.79
C HIS A 117 0.28 -8.24 -16.70
N GLY A 118 0.31 -8.75 -15.49
CA GLY A 118 0.22 -10.16 -15.16
C GLY A 118 0.45 -10.39 -13.67
N VAL A 119 0.23 -11.62 -13.22
CA VAL A 119 0.36 -11.96 -11.79
C VAL A 119 1.78 -11.68 -11.27
N GLU A 120 2.81 -12.02 -12.02
CA GLU A 120 4.19 -11.77 -11.62
C GLU A 120 4.51 -10.27 -11.52
N ASP A 121 4.05 -9.49 -12.49
CA ASP A 121 4.22 -8.04 -12.49
C ASP A 121 3.48 -7.39 -11.32
N ASP A 122 2.26 -7.84 -11.03
CA ASP A 122 1.49 -7.37 -9.88
C ASP A 122 2.20 -7.67 -8.57
N ILE A 123 2.73 -8.88 -8.40
CA ILE A 123 3.47 -9.26 -7.19
C ILE A 123 4.67 -8.34 -6.97
N GLN A 124 5.47 -8.07 -8.00
CA GLN A 124 6.62 -7.20 -7.90
C GLN A 124 6.21 -5.78 -7.48
N ASN A 125 5.17 -5.23 -8.10
CA ASN A 125 4.67 -3.90 -7.77
C ASN A 125 4.05 -3.84 -6.37
N ILE A 126 3.24 -4.83 -6.00
CA ILE A 126 2.62 -4.91 -4.67
C ILE A 126 3.70 -4.92 -3.58
N VAL A 127 4.69 -5.79 -3.71
CA VAL A 127 5.75 -5.93 -2.70
C VAL A 127 6.62 -4.68 -2.63
N ASP A 128 7.04 -4.15 -3.78
CA ASP A 128 7.90 -2.97 -3.84
C ASP A 128 7.22 -1.72 -3.26
N VAL A 129 6.01 -1.43 -3.73
CA VAL A 129 5.27 -0.24 -3.28
C VAL A 129 4.84 -0.36 -1.82
N ASN A 130 4.38 -1.54 -1.39
CA ASN A 130 4.03 -1.75 0.02
C ASN A 130 5.24 -1.55 0.94
N TYR A 131 6.38 -2.12 0.59
CA TYR A 131 7.58 -1.94 1.39
C TYR A 131 7.96 -0.46 1.53
N LYS A 132 8.04 0.26 0.42
CA LYS A 132 8.41 1.68 0.41
C LYS A 132 7.39 2.56 1.14
N ALA A 133 6.12 2.35 0.86
CA ALA A 133 5.05 3.14 1.45
C ALA A 133 4.88 2.89 2.94
N LEU A 134 4.85 1.64 3.38
CA LEU A 134 4.69 1.32 4.80
C LEU A 134 5.91 1.72 5.62
N SER A 135 7.13 1.50 5.10
CA SER A 135 8.35 1.97 5.75
C SER A 135 8.35 3.49 5.88
N GLY A 136 7.93 4.20 4.84
CA GLY A 136 7.81 5.65 4.85
C GLY A 136 6.78 6.15 5.84
N MET A 137 5.61 5.52 5.93
CA MET A 137 4.59 5.84 6.93
C MET A 137 5.09 5.67 8.35
N MET A 138 5.74 4.53 8.62
CA MET A 138 6.28 4.24 9.95
C MET A 138 7.33 5.27 10.36
N GLU A 139 8.19 5.72 9.44
CA GLU A 139 9.16 6.78 9.70
C GLU A 139 8.51 8.12 9.98
N LEU A 140 7.51 8.51 9.17
CA LEU A 140 6.77 9.76 9.37
C LEU A 140 6.06 9.77 10.73
N LEU A 141 5.46 8.65 11.12
CA LEU A 141 4.82 8.50 12.42
C LEU A 141 5.84 8.59 13.56
N SER A 142 6.99 7.96 13.44
CA SER A 142 8.06 8.02 14.44
C SER A 142 8.60 9.42 14.62
N LYS A 143 8.80 10.18 13.53
CA LYS A 143 9.22 11.58 13.58
C LYS A 143 8.20 12.45 14.30
N LYS A 144 6.91 12.28 14.02
CA LYS A 144 5.85 13.03 14.68
C LYS A 144 5.73 12.71 16.16
N GLN A 145 5.87 11.45 16.53
CA GLN A 145 5.89 11.05 17.93
C GLN A 145 7.06 11.67 18.68
N GLU A 146 8.25 11.73 18.06
CA GLU A 146 9.42 12.37 18.64
C GLU A 146 9.23 13.88 18.81
N GLU A 147 8.71 14.57 17.81
CA GLU A 147 8.38 15.98 17.86
C GLU A 147 7.37 16.28 18.97
N PHE A 148 6.34 15.45 19.10
CA PHE A 148 5.32 15.57 20.15
C PHE A 148 5.95 15.40 21.54
N ARG A 149 6.80 14.39 21.71
CA ARG A 149 7.48 14.12 22.98
C ARG A 149 8.37 15.29 23.40
N VAL A 150 9.13 15.85 22.47
CA VAL A 150 10.00 17.01 22.72
C VAL A 150 9.21 18.23 23.17
N ARG A 151 8.03 18.49 22.54
CA ARG A 151 7.17 19.63 22.89
C ARG A 151 6.50 19.51 24.25
N HIS A 152 6.31 18.30 24.77
CA HIS A 152 5.60 18.00 26.00
C HIS A 152 6.51 17.47 27.12
N SER A 153 7.81 17.53 26.93
CA SER A 153 8.79 17.16 27.96
C SER A 153 9.11 18.29 28.92
#